data_44b17e121f5f476e587b75beba978b6f
#
_entry.id   44b17e121f5f476e587b75beba978b6f
#
_cell.length_a   1.000
_cell.length_b   1.000
_cell.length_c   1.000
_cell.angle_alpha   90.00
_cell.angle_beta   90.00
_cell.angle_gamma   90.00
#
_symmetry.space_group_name_H-M   'P 1'
#
loop_
_entity.id
_entity.type
_entity.pdbx_description
1 polymer ?
#
loop_
_entity_poly.entity_id
_entity_poly.type
_entity_poly.pdbx_seq_one_letter_code
_entity_poly.pdbx_strand_id
1 'polypeptide(L)'
;MRRALAPLVALLLVAGAQGLALAGDAIYYRHDADGNLVITNVPDRRDLRVMKPASRAPIRPGSGADYRDMIDGAAREAGLHPDLVYAVAAVESSFDPRATSEKGAQGLMQLMPETADRFGVRDPFDPRQNVRGGTLFLRHLLDLFDGDLRLALAAYNAGENVVLALRKVPPYEETRTYVSKVLKRFGLGRTPYLDRAGAANPATDDPQTAR
;
A
#
# COMPACT_ATOMS: atom_id res chain seq x y z
N MET A 1 75.97 -13.67 -7.00
CA MET A 1 74.79 -14.54 -6.68
C MET A 1 73.94 -13.87 -5.64
N ARG A 2 72.87 -13.17 -6.04
CA ARG A 2 71.93 -12.49 -5.12
C ARG A 2 70.53 -13.08 -5.37
N ARG A 3 70.00 -13.82 -4.42
CA ARG A 3 68.65 -14.37 -4.48
C ARG A 3 67.66 -13.28 -4.03
N ALA A 4 66.74 -12.89 -4.91
CA ALA A 4 65.63 -12.03 -4.61
C ALA A 4 64.53 -12.85 -3.93
N LEU A 5 64.13 -12.45 -2.72
CA LEU A 5 62.91 -12.91 -2.07
C LEU A 5 61.74 -12.08 -2.59
N ALA A 6 60.77 -12.72 -3.17
CA ALA A 6 59.47 -12.12 -3.48
C ALA A 6 58.59 -12.06 -2.21
N PRO A 7 57.87 -10.98 -1.99
CA PRO A 7 56.94 -10.93 -0.86
C PRO A 7 55.63 -11.66 -1.22
N LEU A 8 55.26 -12.56 -0.31
CA LEU A 8 53.99 -13.26 -0.32
C LEU A 8 52.87 -12.26 0.07
N VAL A 9 52.07 -11.84 -0.88
CA VAL A 9 50.87 -11.05 -0.61
C VAL A 9 49.78 -12.02 -0.12
N ALA A 10 49.55 -12.00 1.18
CA ALA A 10 48.42 -12.72 1.77
C ALA A 10 47.14 -11.96 1.44
N LEU A 11 46.35 -12.48 0.52
CA LEU A 11 44.99 -12.00 0.23
C LEU A 11 44.06 -12.45 1.35
N LEU A 12 43.76 -11.57 2.29
CA LEU A 12 42.73 -11.79 3.30
C LEU A 12 41.38 -11.70 2.60
N LEU A 13 40.79 -12.84 2.26
CA LEU A 13 39.39 -12.97 1.91
C LEU A 13 38.56 -12.76 3.17
N VAL A 14 38.12 -11.51 3.43
CA VAL A 14 37.05 -11.23 4.36
C VAL A 14 35.75 -11.69 3.70
N ALA A 15 35.36 -12.93 4.00
CA ALA A 15 34.02 -13.41 3.70
C ALA A 15 33.04 -12.67 4.61
N GLY A 16 32.63 -11.48 4.20
CA GLY A 16 31.46 -10.83 4.71
C GLY A 16 30.25 -11.63 4.26
N ALA A 17 29.79 -12.53 5.13
CA ALA A 17 28.44 -13.09 5.01
C ALA A 17 27.44 -11.96 5.25
N GLN A 18 27.25 -11.12 4.24
CA GLN A 18 26.06 -10.29 4.14
C GLN A 18 24.94 -11.25 3.77
N GLY A 19 24.22 -11.71 4.81
CA GLY A 19 22.94 -12.34 4.62
C GLY A 19 22.12 -11.39 3.76
N LEU A 20 21.88 -11.77 2.50
CA LEU A 20 20.81 -11.23 1.70
C LEU A 20 19.52 -11.56 2.47
N ALA A 21 19.14 -10.71 3.43
CA ALA A 21 17.78 -10.63 3.85
C ALA A 21 16.99 -10.34 2.57
N LEU A 22 16.20 -11.31 2.14
CA LEU A 22 15.19 -11.11 1.12
C LEU A 22 14.34 -9.94 1.60
N ALA A 23 14.56 -8.76 1.02
CA ALA A 23 13.86 -7.52 1.32
C ALA A 23 12.42 -7.57 0.78
N GLY A 24 11.71 -8.70 0.99
CA GLY A 24 10.42 -8.98 0.40
C GLY A 24 9.24 -8.97 1.35
N ASP A 25 9.44 -9.21 2.64
CA ASP A 25 8.32 -9.49 3.54
C ASP A 25 8.11 -8.45 4.66
N ALA A 26 9.03 -7.53 4.89
CA ALA A 26 8.88 -6.49 5.90
C ALA A 26 8.37 -5.21 5.30
N ILE A 27 7.28 -4.71 5.84
CA ILE A 27 6.81 -3.35 5.57
C ILE A 27 7.33 -2.44 6.66
N TYR A 28 7.76 -1.30 6.23
CA TYR A 28 8.20 -0.22 7.10
C TYR A 28 7.20 0.92 7.00
N TYR A 29 7.00 1.62 8.09
CA TYR A 29 6.18 2.82 8.13
C TYR A 29 6.86 3.92 8.93
N ARG A 30 6.53 5.14 8.60
CA ARG A 30 6.88 6.34 9.37
C ARG A 30 5.76 7.37 9.24
N HIS A 31 5.78 8.36 10.09
CA HIS A 31 5.03 9.57 9.85
C HIS A 31 6.01 10.63 9.33
N ASP A 32 5.63 11.35 8.28
CA ASP A 32 6.40 12.49 7.79
C ASP A 32 6.25 13.70 8.73
N ALA A 33 6.88 14.85 8.39
CA ALA A 33 6.83 16.07 9.18
C ALA A 33 5.40 16.62 9.33
N ASP A 34 4.53 16.34 8.37
CA ASP A 34 3.12 16.75 8.33
C ASP A 34 2.19 15.75 9.02
N GLY A 35 2.76 14.64 9.54
CA GLY A 35 2.02 13.58 10.23
C GLY A 35 1.37 12.56 9.29
N ASN A 36 1.66 12.57 7.98
CA ASN A 36 1.14 11.59 7.05
C ASN A 36 1.82 10.24 7.24
N LEU A 37 1.06 9.16 7.08
CA LEU A 37 1.57 7.80 7.17
C LEU A 37 2.20 7.39 5.84
N VAL A 38 3.52 7.34 5.81
CA VAL A 38 4.30 6.83 4.67
C VAL A 38 4.63 5.37 4.89
N ILE A 39 4.32 4.52 3.91
CA ILE A 39 4.61 3.09 3.92
C ILE A 39 5.56 2.76 2.79
N THR A 40 6.59 1.97 3.10
CA THR A 40 7.60 1.53 2.14
C THR A 40 8.05 0.11 2.43
N ASN A 41 8.43 -0.62 1.40
CA ASN A 41 9.12 -1.90 1.51
C ASN A 41 10.65 -1.76 1.43
N VAL A 42 11.14 -0.51 1.26
CA VAL A 42 12.57 -0.21 1.16
C VAL A 42 13.05 0.43 2.45
N PRO A 43 13.92 -0.24 3.24
CA PRO A 43 14.42 0.28 4.51
C PRO A 43 15.59 1.26 4.28
N ASP A 44 15.33 2.36 3.57
CA ASP A 44 16.37 3.34 3.20
C ASP A 44 16.61 4.43 4.26
N ARG A 45 15.80 4.46 5.31
CA ARG A 45 15.84 5.49 6.37
C ARG A 45 15.87 4.90 7.77
N ARG A 46 16.53 5.61 8.68
CA ARG A 46 16.69 5.19 10.09
C ARG A 46 15.43 5.39 10.94
N ASP A 47 14.47 6.19 10.50
CA ASP A 47 13.23 6.53 11.19
C ASP A 47 12.06 5.58 10.88
N LEU A 48 12.32 4.55 10.08
CA LEU A 48 11.33 3.56 9.69
C LEU A 48 11.07 2.57 10.83
N ARG A 49 9.78 2.32 11.08
CA ARG A 49 9.31 1.27 11.98
C ARG A 49 8.84 0.08 11.18
N VAL A 50 9.21 -1.12 11.63
CA VAL A 50 8.68 -2.36 11.01
C VAL A 50 7.20 -2.49 11.35
N MET A 51 6.37 -2.60 10.32
CA MET A 51 4.98 -2.95 10.51
C MET A 51 4.89 -4.45 10.79
N LYS A 52 4.36 -4.81 11.96
CA LYS A 52 3.95 -6.19 12.21
C LYS A 52 2.54 -6.33 11.62
N PRO A 53 2.35 -7.14 10.57
CA PRO A 53 1.01 -7.40 10.06
C PRO A 53 0.16 -7.95 11.22
N ALA A 54 -1.11 -7.58 11.25
CA ALA A 54 -2.04 -8.18 12.18
C ALA A 54 -1.97 -9.70 12.00
N SER A 55 -1.89 -10.42 13.13
CA SER A 55 -1.90 -11.90 13.11
C SER A 55 -2.99 -12.36 12.14
N ARG A 56 -2.59 -13.15 11.13
CA ARG A 56 -3.53 -13.67 10.13
C ARG A 56 -4.71 -14.33 10.87
N ALA A 57 -5.85 -13.65 10.86
CA ALA A 57 -7.08 -14.28 11.34
C ALA A 57 -7.35 -15.51 10.47
N PRO A 58 -7.78 -16.65 11.05
CA PRO A 58 -8.11 -17.83 10.26
C PRO A 58 -9.17 -17.45 9.22
N ILE A 59 -8.83 -17.68 7.95
CA ILE A 59 -9.70 -17.38 6.81
C ILE A 59 -10.82 -18.41 6.82
N ARG A 60 -12.06 -17.94 6.85
CA ARG A 60 -13.21 -18.83 6.70
C ARG A 60 -13.25 -19.36 5.26
N PRO A 61 -13.50 -20.67 5.02
CA PRO A 61 -13.73 -21.20 3.68
C PRO A 61 -14.80 -20.37 2.96
N GLY A 62 -14.53 -19.96 1.71
CA GLY A 62 -15.41 -19.09 0.92
C GLY A 62 -15.20 -17.58 1.11
N SER A 63 -14.27 -17.15 1.97
CA SER A 63 -14.02 -15.73 2.26
C SER A 63 -12.65 -15.27 1.74
N GLY A 64 -12.42 -15.35 0.44
CA GLY A 64 -11.19 -14.87 -0.20
C GLY A 64 -9.97 -15.81 -0.05
N ALA A 65 -10.12 -16.97 0.60
CA ALA A 65 -9.07 -17.98 0.68
C ALA A 65 -8.66 -18.47 -0.72
N ASP A 66 -9.64 -18.63 -1.60
CA ASP A 66 -9.45 -19.10 -2.98
C ASP A 66 -8.62 -18.12 -3.83
N TYR A 67 -8.54 -16.85 -3.42
CA TYR A 67 -7.80 -15.80 -4.14
C TYR A 67 -6.45 -15.46 -3.48
N ARG A 68 -6.10 -16.08 -2.34
CA ARG A 68 -4.90 -15.71 -1.57
C ARG A 68 -3.63 -15.85 -2.40
N ASP A 69 -3.40 -17.00 -3.01
CA ASP A 69 -2.19 -17.26 -3.79
C ASP A 69 -2.07 -16.31 -4.99
N MET A 70 -3.21 -15.98 -5.61
CA MET A 70 -3.29 -15.05 -6.72
C MET A 70 -2.94 -13.62 -6.27
N ILE A 71 -3.50 -13.18 -5.15
CA ILE A 71 -3.22 -11.87 -4.54
C ILE A 71 -1.76 -11.79 -4.11
N ASP A 72 -1.24 -12.82 -3.45
CA ASP A 72 0.15 -12.89 -3.01
C ASP A 72 1.12 -12.80 -4.19
N GLY A 73 0.79 -13.44 -5.32
CA GLY A 73 1.56 -13.35 -6.56
C GLY A 73 1.57 -11.94 -7.14
N ALA A 74 0.39 -11.37 -7.38
CA ALA A 74 0.24 -10.03 -7.94
C ALA A 74 0.87 -8.95 -7.05
N ALA A 75 0.72 -9.06 -5.74
CA ALA A 75 1.31 -8.14 -4.79
C ALA A 75 2.84 -8.16 -4.84
N ARG A 76 3.45 -9.37 -4.87
CA ARG A 76 4.92 -9.50 -5.00
C ARG A 76 5.44 -8.91 -6.31
N GLU A 77 4.76 -9.16 -7.43
CA GLU A 77 5.12 -8.59 -8.73
C GLU A 77 5.11 -7.06 -8.72
N ALA A 78 4.13 -6.46 -8.03
CA ALA A 78 4.00 -5.01 -7.90
C ALA A 78 4.81 -4.40 -6.75
N GLY A 79 5.55 -5.20 -5.97
CA GLY A 79 6.29 -4.71 -4.79
C GLY A 79 5.38 -4.19 -3.67
N LEU A 80 4.17 -4.78 -3.54
CA LEU A 80 3.22 -4.45 -2.49
C LEU A 80 3.12 -5.57 -1.45
N HIS A 81 2.68 -5.20 -0.25
CA HIS A 81 2.36 -6.20 0.76
C HIS A 81 1.07 -6.94 0.38
N PRO A 82 1.06 -8.27 0.39
CA PRO A 82 -0.12 -9.05 0.04
C PRO A 82 -1.36 -8.71 0.88
N ASP A 83 -1.18 -8.49 2.19
CA ASP A 83 -2.31 -8.15 3.07
C ASP A 83 -2.92 -6.78 2.76
N LEU A 84 -2.18 -5.85 2.13
CA LEU A 84 -2.75 -4.59 1.65
C LEU A 84 -3.70 -4.83 0.47
N VAL A 85 -3.24 -5.58 -0.53
CA VAL A 85 -4.08 -5.93 -1.70
C VAL A 85 -5.30 -6.73 -1.26
N TYR A 86 -5.10 -7.67 -0.32
CA TYR A 86 -6.19 -8.44 0.27
C TYR A 86 -7.20 -7.55 1.00
N ALA A 87 -6.74 -6.55 1.76
CA ALA A 87 -7.62 -5.61 2.46
C ALA A 87 -8.44 -4.77 1.49
N VAL A 88 -7.83 -4.31 0.38
CA VAL A 88 -8.52 -3.59 -0.69
C VAL A 88 -9.60 -4.48 -1.32
N ALA A 89 -9.25 -5.66 -1.84
CA ALA A 89 -10.22 -6.57 -2.47
C ALA A 89 -11.39 -6.94 -1.54
N ALA A 90 -11.09 -7.11 -0.26
CA ALA A 90 -12.11 -7.40 0.74
C ALA A 90 -13.08 -6.25 0.99
N VAL A 91 -12.62 -5.00 0.90
CA VAL A 91 -13.46 -3.80 1.08
C VAL A 91 -14.23 -3.50 -0.20
N GLU A 92 -13.61 -3.72 -1.37
CA GLU A 92 -14.21 -3.43 -2.67
C GLU A 92 -15.38 -4.35 -2.99
N SER A 93 -15.20 -5.67 -2.89
CA SER A 93 -16.21 -6.63 -3.35
C SER A 93 -16.59 -7.70 -2.32
N SER A 94 -15.94 -7.71 -1.14
CA SER A 94 -16.00 -8.87 -0.23
C SER A 94 -15.57 -10.18 -0.91
N PHE A 95 -14.67 -10.08 -1.90
CA PHE A 95 -14.18 -11.18 -2.75
C PHE A 95 -15.22 -11.77 -3.72
N ASP A 96 -16.23 -10.99 -4.12
CA ASP A 96 -17.12 -11.38 -5.20
C ASP A 96 -16.51 -11.01 -6.57
N PRO A 97 -16.12 -12.00 -7.39
CA PRO A 97 -15.52 -11.75 -8.70
C PRO A 97 -16.51 -11.18 -9.71
N ARG A 98 -17.81 -11.26 -9.44
CA ARG A 98 -18.88 -10.75 -10.32
C ARG A 98 -19.51 -9.48 -9.81
N ALA A 99 -18.97 -8.88 -8.75
CA ALA A 99 -19.48 -7.64 -8.21
C ALA A 99 -19.46 -6.52 -9.26
N THR A 100 -20.56 -5.78 -9.32
CA THR A 100 -20.69 -4.57 -10.14
C THR A 100 -21.34 -3.49 -9.30
N SER A 101 -20.68 -2.31 -9.21
CA SER A 101 -21.23 -1.17 -8.49
C SER A 101 -22.23 -0.39 -9.38
N GLU A 102 -23.06 0.43 -8.76
CA GLU A 102 -23.96 1.36 -9.48
C GLU A 102 -23.21 2.31 -10.42
N LYS A 103 -21.95 2.64 -10.09
CA LYS A 103 -21.08 3.49 -10.90
C LYS A 103 -20.37 2.74 -12.02
N GLY A 104 -20.55 1.41 -12.12
CA GLY A 104 -19.94 0.57 -13.16
C GLY A 104 -18.56 0.00 -12.82
N ALA A 105 -18.11 0.08 -11.58
CA ALA A 105 -16.90 -0.60 -11.15
C ALA A 105 -17.12 -2.12 -11.10
N GLN A 106 -16.12 -2.93 -11.47
CA GLN A 106 -16.30 -4.35 -11.77
C GLN A 106 -15.23 -5.24 -11.12
N GLY A 107 -15.67 -6.42 -10.68
CA GLY A 107 -14.83 -7.53 -10.23
C GLY A 107 -14.28 -7.39 -8.83
N LEU A 108 -13.29 -8.22 -8.48
CA LEU A 108 -12.73 -8.37 -7.13
C LEU A 108 -12.19 -7.06 -6.54
N MET A 109 -11.54 -6.23 -7.35
CA MET A 109 -10.94 -4.96 -6.93
C MET A 109 -11.70 -3.75 -7.47
N GLN A 110 -12.94 -3.95 -7.96
CA GLN A 110 -13.87 -2.90 -8.39
C GLN A 110 -13.22 -1.87 -9.32
N LEU A 111 -12.68 -2.34 -10.44
CA LEU A 111 -12.06 -1.45 -11.42
C LEU A 111 -13.12 -0.78 -12.28
N MET A 112 -13.02 0.54 -12.42
CA MET A 112 -13.76 1.27 -13.44
C MET A 112 -13.27 0.86 -14.84
N PRO A 113 -14.13 0.83 -15.87
CA PRO A 113 -13.76 0.38 -17.22
C PRO A 113 -12.50 1.07 -17.77
N GLU A 114 -12.38 2.38 -17.61
CA GLU A 114 -11.19 3.14 -18.04
C GLU A 114 -9.92 2.71 -17.29
N THR A 115 -10.04 2.42 -15.99
CA THR A 115 -8.93 1.92 -15.18
C THR A 115 -8.56 0.50 -15.60
N ALA A 116 -9.55 -0.35 -15.84
CA ALA A 116 -9.35 -1.70 -16.31
C ALA A 116 -8.57 -1.73 -17.63
N ASP A 117 -8.98 -0.91 -18.59
CA ASP A 117 -8.31 -0.77 -19.88
C ASP A 117 -6.87 -0.25 -19.73
N ARG A 118 -6.68 0.81 -18.95
CA ARG A 118 -5.36 1.41 -18.67
C ARG A 118 -4.35 0.41 -18.09
N PHE A 119 -4.82 -0.54 -17.26
CA PHE A 119 -3.97 -1.56 -16.63
C PHE A 119 -4.07 -2.94 -17.29
N GLY A 120 -4.57 -2.99 -18.52
CA GLY A 120 -4.53 -4.18 -19.37
C GLY A 120 -5.48 -5.31 -18.95
N VAL A 121 -6.60 -4.98 -18.30
CA VAL A 121 -7.65 -5.89 -17.90
C VAL A 121 -8.68 -5.96 -19.02
N ARG A 122 -8.72 -7.09 -19.75
CA ARG A 122 -9.66 -7.31 -20.87
C ARG A 122 -11.00 -7.86 -20.39
N ASP A 123 -10.95 -8.71 -19.37
CA ASP A 123 -12.13 -9.24 -18.71
C ASP A 123 -12.07 -8.88 -17.21
N PRO A 124 -12.83 -7.87 -16.77
CA PRO A 124 -12.82 -7.44 -15.38
C PRO A 124 -13.45 -8.45 -14.41
N PHE A 125 -14.15 -9.47 -14.92
CA PHE A 125 -14.70 -10.55 -14.13
C PHE A 125 -13.78 -11.78 -14.04
N ASP A 126 -12.67 -11.79 -14.82
CA ASP A 126 -11.59 -12.76 -14.62
C ASP A 126 -10.79 -12.36 -13.37
N PRO A 127 -10.79 -13.21 -12.32
CA PRO A 127 -10.13 -12.88 -11.06
C PRO A 127 -8.66 -12.54 -11.21
N ARG A 128 -7.93 -13.24 -12.10
CA ARG A 128 -6.47 -13.02 -12.26
C ARG A 128 -6.18 -11.68 -12.91
N GLN A 129 -6.93 -11.34 -13.97
CA GLN A 129 -6.76 -10.06 -14.65
C GLN A 129 -7.15 -8.91 -13.72
N ASN A 130 -8.29 -9.04 -13.04
CA ASN A 130 -8.79 -8.00 -12.14
C ASN A 130 -7.84 -7.73 -10.95
N VAL A 131 -7.39 -8.79 -10.26
CA VAL A 131 -6.43 -8.65 -9.15
C VAL A 131 -5.11 -8.06 -9.64
N ARG A 132 -4.57 -8.53 -10.79
CA ARG A 132 -3.33 -7.98 -11.34
C ARG A 132 -3.49 -6.51 -11.70
N GLY A 133 -4.53 -6.13 -12.43
CA GLY A 133 -4.78 -4.74 -12.83
C GLY A 133 -5.01 -3.81 -11.64
N GLY A 134 -5.84 -4.24 -10.68
CA GLY A 134 -6.11 -3.48 -9.45
C GLY A 134 -4.87 -3.29 -8.56
N THR A 135 -4.02 -4.31 -8.50
CA THR A 135 -2.74 -4.23 -7.77
C THR A 135 -1.78 -3.26 -8.44
N LEU A 136 -1.67 -3.27 -9.77
CA LEU A 136 -0.86 -2.31 -10.53
C LEU A 136 -1.39 -0.88 -10.40
N PHE A 137 -2.71 -0.70 -10.41
CA PHE A 137 -3.33 0.60 -10.16
C PHE A 137 -3.02 1.10 -8.74
N LEU A 138 -3.13 0.26 -7.72
CA LEU A 138 -2.76 0.63 -6.34
C LEU A 138 -1.28 1.01 -6.24
N ARG A 139 -0.38 0.28 -6.93
CA ARG A 139 1.06 0.61 -7.00
C ARG A 139 1.27 1.98 -7.65
N HIS A 140 0.64 2.22 -8.78
CA HIS A 140 0.69 3.51 -9.46
C HIS A 140 0.27 4.66 -8.54
N LEU A 141 -0.81 4.50 -7.78
CA LEU A 141 -1.27 5.52 -6.84
C LEU A 141 -0.30 5.74 -5.69
N LEU A 142 0.31 4.68 -5.16
CA LEU A 142 1.34 4.81 -4.14
C LEU A 142 2.57 5.56 -4.67
N ASP A 143 2.97 5.31 -5.91
CA ASP A 143 4.07 6.05 -6.54
C ASP A 143 3.70 7.52 -6.78
N LEU A 144 2.45 7.78 -7.21
CA LEU A 144 1.93 9.13 -7.46
C LEU A 144 1.86 10.01 -6.20
N PHE A 145 1.67 9.39 -5.04
CA PHE A 145 1.57 10.07 -3.75
C PHE A 145 2.76 9.80 -2.83
N ASP A 146 3.95 9.54 -3.37
CA ASP A 146 5.21 9.38 -2.64
C ASP A 146 5.13 8.37 -1.48
N GLY A 147 4.33 7.31 -1.63
CA GLY A 147 4.09 6.26 -0.64
C GLY A 147 3.07 6.63 0.44
N ASP A 148 2.40 7.78 0.36
CA ASP A 148 1.30 8.10 1.27
C ASP A 148 0.12 7.17 1.00
N LEU A 149 0.00 6.13 1.83
CA LEU A 149 -1.06 5.12 1.70
C LEU A 149 -2.46 5.72 1.84
N ARG A 150 -2.64 6.74 2.65
CA ARG A 150 -3.96 7.34 2.86
C ARG A 150 -4.43 8.09 1.63
N LEU A 151 -3.52 8.85 1.01
CA LEU A 151 -3.80 9.54 -0.25
C LEU A 151 -4.00 8.54 -1.39
N ALA A 152 -3.17 7.50 -1.48
CA ALA A 152 -3.32 6.45 -2.48
C ALA A 152 -4.68 5.72 -2.35
N LEU A 153 -5.09 5.34 -1.14
CA LEU A 153 -6.40 4.72 -0.91
C LEU A 153 -7.56 5.69 -1.19
N ALA A 154 -7.41 6.96 -0.82
CA ALA A 154 -8.41 7.97 -1.14
C ALA A 154 -8.55 8.16 -2.66
N ALA A 155 -7.44 8.15 -3.39
CA ALA A 155 -7.42 8.26 -4.85
C ALA A 155 -7.98 7.00 -5.52
N TYR A 156 -7.76 5.84 -4.96
CA TYR A 156 -8.35 4.58 -5.43
C TYR A 156 -9.88 4.66 -5.45
N ASN A 157 -10.48 5.20 -4.38
CA ASN A 157 -11.93 5.31 -4.24
C ASN A 157 -12.53 6.55 -4.91
N ALA A 158 -11.90 7.72 -4.75
CA ALA A 158 -12.45 9.00 -5.21
C ALA A 158 -11.92 9.47 -6.58
N GLY A 159 -10.90 8.79 -7.11
CA GLY A 159 -10.18 9.18 -8.32
C GLY A 159 -8.91 10.01 -8.04
N GLU A 160 -7.86 9.72 -8.81
CA GLU A 160 -6.54 10.33 -8.63
C GLU A 160 -6.55 11.86 -8.81
N ASN A 161 -7.30 12.36 -9.78
CA ASN A 161 -7.36 13.79 -10.07
C ASN A 161 -7.96 14.62 -8.92
N VAL A 162 -8.95 14.06 -8.22
CA VAL A 162 -9.58 14.71 -7.05
C VAL A 162 -8.56 14.88 -5.93
N VAL A 163 -7.80 13.80 -5.63
CA VAL A 163 -6.82 13.82 -4.55
C VAL A 163 -5.59 14.65 -4.92
N LEU A 164 -5.15 14.63 -6.18
CA LEU A 164 -4.09 15.50 -6.68
C LEU A 164 -4.43 16.99 -6.51
N ALA A 165 -5.67 17.36 -6.85
CA ALA A 165 -6.12 18.74 -6.73
C ALA A 165 -6.22 19.19 -5.26
N LEU A 166 -6.71 18.31 -4.37
CA LEU A 166 -6.93 18.65 -2.97
C LEU A 166 -5.68 18.48 -2.08
N ARG A 167 -4.71 17.65 -2.49
CA ARG A 167 -3.54 17.28 -1.70
C ARG A 167 -3.86 16.72 -0.31
N LYS A 168 -5.06 16.19 -0.14
CA LYS A 168 -5.56 15.58 1.11
C LYS A 168 -6.69 14.59 0.81
N VAL A 169 -7.04 13.77 1.79
CA VAL A 169 -8.23 12.91 1.70
C VAL A 169 -9.47 13.79 1.51
N PRO A 170 -10.25 13.61 0.44
CA PRO A 170 -11.45 14.40 0.19
C PRO A 170 -12.44 14.35 1.35
N PRO A 171 -13.24 15.40 1.58
CA PRO A 171 -14.23 15.43 2.64
C PRO A 171 -15.50 14.62 2.31
N TYR A 172 -15.37 13.61 1.45
CA TYR A 172 -16.45 12.70 1.11
C TYR A 172 -16.55 11.61 2.18
N GLU A 173 -17.74 11.41 2.73
CA GLU A 173 -17.97 10.40 3.78
C GLU A 173 -17.64 8.98 3.28
N GLU A 174 -18.03 8.66 2.02
CA GLU A 174 -17.71 7.40 1.37
C GLU A 174 -16.21 7.14 1.38
N THR A 175 -15.41 8.11 0.90
CA THR A 175 -13.95 7.97 0.79
C THR A 175 -13.26 7.86 2.14
N ARG A 176 -13.67 8.67 3.13
CA ARG A 176 -13.12 8.59 4.49
C ARG A 176 -13.40 7.24 5.13
N THR A 177 -14.63 6.75 4.96
CA THR A 177 -15.05 5.44 5.45
C THR A 177 -14.28 4.32 4.75
N TYR A 178 -14.10 4.41 3.44
CA TYR A 178 -13.31 3.47 2.66
C TYR A 178 -11.87 3.38 3.18
N VAL A 179 -11.17 4.51 3.24
CA VAL A 179 -9.79 4.57 3.75
C VAL A 179 -9.68 3.96 5.15
N SER A 180 -10.61 4.31 6.05
CA SER A 180 -10.64 3.75 7.40
C SER A 180 -10.84 2.23 7.41
N LYS A 181 -11.76 1.71 6.59
CA LYS A 181 -12.04 0.26 6.48
C LYS A 181 -10.82 -0.51 5.98
N VAL A 182 -10.17 -0.02 4.92
CA VAL A 182 -8.97 -0.68 4.37
C VAL A 182 -7.83 -0.67 5.39
N LEU A 183 -7.52 0.48 5.99
CA LEU A 183 -6.47 0.59 7.00
C LEU A 183 -6.73 -0.29 8.22
N LYS A 184 -7.97 -0.35 8.70
CA LYS A 184 -8.36 -1.23 9.81
C LYS A 184 -8.16 -2.70 9.45
N ARG A 185 -8.52 -3.09 8.24
CA ARG A 185 -8.38 -4.48 7.76
C ARG A 185 -6.93 -4.85 7.52
N PHE A 186 -6.13 -3.93 7.05
CA PHE A 186 -4.69 -4.08 6.89
C PHE A 186 -3.92 -4.12 8.22
N GLY A 187 -4.57 -3.82 9.35
CA GLY A 187 -3.96 -3.85 10.69
C GLY A 187 -3.46 -2.51 11.22
N LEU A 188 -3.75 -1.42 10.52
CA LEU A 188 -3.36 -0.05 10.91
C LEU A 188 -4.49 0.70 11.64
N GLY A 189 -5.63 0.07 11.87
CA GLY A 189 -6.82 0.70 12.44
C GLY A 189 -6.73 1.18 13.89
N ARG A 190 -5.57 1.06 14.54
CA ARG A 190 -5.29 1.52 15.91
C ARG A 190 -4.13 2.51 15.99
N THR A 191 -3.79 3.19 14.91
CA THR A 191 -2.80 4.27 15.01
C THR A 191 -3.45 5.51 15.60
N PRO A 192 -2.82 6.19 16.57
CA PRO A 192 -3.36 7.40 17.22
C PRO A 192 -3.74 8.53 16.26
N TYR A 193 -3.32 8.41 15.02
CA TYR A 193 -3.58 9.37 13.96
C TYR A 193 -5.00 9.25 13.37
N LEU A 194 -5.63 8.06 13.36
CA LEU A 194 -7.02 7.92 12.87
C LEU A 194 -8.02 8.61 13.80
N ASP A 195 -7.70 8.66 15.09
CA ASP A 195 -8.54 9.32 16.09
C ASP A 195 -8.47 10.86 16.00
N ARG A 196 -7.39 11.42 15.44
CA ARG A 196 -7.23 12.87 15.25
C ARG A 196 -7.87 13.41 13.96
N ALA A 197 -8.13 12.59 12.97
CA ALA A 197 -8.76 13.03 11.71
C ALA A 197 -10.25 13.40 11.87
N GLY A 198 -10.87 13.09 13.01
CA GLY A 198 -12.19 13.55 13.40
C GLY A 198 -12.20 14.80 14.30
N ALA A 199 -11.03 15.19 14.85
CA ALA A 199 -10.90 16.43 15.61
C ALA A 199 -10.44 17.55 14.66
N ALA A 200 -11.23 18.63 14.62
CA ALA A 200 -10.95 19.83 13.84
C ALA A 200 -9.48 20.28 14.04
N ASN A 201 -8.84 20.68 12.94
CA ASN A 201 -7.52 21.27 12.94
C ASN A 201 -7.53 22.53 13.83
N PRO A 202 -6.83 22.58 14.99
CA PRO A 202 -6.84 23.74 15.87
C PRO A 202 -6.00 24.93 15.37
N ALA A 203 -5.53 24.89 14.10
CA ALA A 203 -4.63 25.91 13.55
C ALA A 203 -5.34 27.01 12.74
N THR A 204 -6.67 27.11 12.77
CA THR A 204 -7.42 28.16 12.04
C THR A 204 -8.24 29.11 12.93
N ASP A 205 -8.18 28.96 14.26
CA ASP A 205 -8.74 29.95 15.16
C ASP A 205 -7.61 30.76 15.83
N ASP A 206 -6.96 31.64 15.08
CA ASP A 206 -6.21 32.75 15.61
C ASP A 206 -7.14 33.99 15.63
N PRO A 207 -7.60 34.44 16.82
CA PRO A 207 -8.51 35.59 16.95
C PRO A 207 -7.79 36.94 16.85
N GLN A 208 -6.60 37.03 16.25
CA GLN A 208 -5.82 38.28 16.22
C GLN A 208 -5.77 39.00 14.86
N THR A 209 -6.69 38.74 13.91
CA THR A 209 -6.79 39.56 12.69
C THR A 209 -8.08 40.37 12.63
N ALA A 210 -8.58 40.88 13.77
CA ALA A 210 -9.64 41.87 13.83
C ALA A 210 -9.22 43.05 14.71
N ARG A 211 -8.34 43.92 14.17
CA ARG A 211 -8.25 45.35 14.53
C ARG A 211 -7.68 46.14 13.38
#